data_9e80c7a33c8ad611413d12c484b8b8da
#
_entry.id   9e80c7a33c8ad611413d12c484b8b8da
#
_cell.length_a   1.000
_cell.length_b   1.000
_cell.length_c   1.000
_cell.angle_alpha   90.00
_cell.angle_beta   90.00
_cell.angle_gamma   90.00
#
_symmetry.space_group_name_H-M   'P 1'
#
loop_
_entity.id
_entity.type
_entity.pdbx_description
1 polymer ?
#
loop_
_entity_poly.entity_id
_entity_poly.type
_entity_poly.pdbx_seq_one_letter_code
_entity_poly.pdbx_strand_id
1 'polypeptide(L)'
;SKERKLTPEERAEQKTFAKLADAFTPLGKGMGSEFANQNAYDCIQIHGGSGFMKDYACERIYRDSRITSIYEGTTQLQVVAAIRYVTTGAYLARIQEYENMPVAPELEGLQNRLKSMASKYAACVTQITEAKDQELLDFCARRLVEMAAHIIMGHLMVQDASKSDLFSESAQVYVLSLIHI
;
A
#
# COMPACT_ATOMS: atom_id res chain seq x y z
N SER A 1 18.25 8.74 -33.40
CA SER A 1 17.86 7.33 -33.42
C SER A 1 16.38 7.26 -33.79
N LYS A 2 16.03 6.53 -34.86
CA LYS A 2 14.63 6.28 -35.20
C LYS A 2 14.05 5.40 -34.10
N GLU A 3 13.09 5.92 -33.36
CA GLU A 3 12.36 5.13 -32.36
C GLU A 3 11.75 3.91 -33.05
N ARG A 4 12.09 2.73 -32.55
CA ARG A 4 11.52 1.47 -33.02
C ARG A 4 9.99 1.51 -32.77
N LYS A 5 9.20 1.23 -33.80
CA LYS A 5 7.74 1.06 -33.63
C LYS A 5 7.45 -0.21 -32.84
N LEU A 6 6.69 -0.07 -31.76
CA LEU A 6 6.26 -1.20 -30.94
C LEU A 6 5.35 -2.13 -31.73
N THR A 7 5.43 -3.45 -31.47
CA THR A 7 4.48 -4.43 -31.97
C THR A 7 3.10 -4.25 -31.33
N PRO A 8 2.02 -4.85 -31.85
CA PRO A 8 0.70 -4.82 -31.22
C PRO A 8 0.73 -5.39 -29.78
N GLU A 9 1.48 -6.46 -29.55
CA GLU A 9 1.65 -7.13 -28.26
C GLU A 9 2.40 -6.21 -27.27
N GLU A 10 3.52 -5.62 -27.70
CA GLU A 10 4.28 -4.66 -26.89
C GLU A 10 3.45 -3.42 -26.51
N ARG A 11 2.56 -2.96 -27.39
CA ARG A 11 1.64 -1.85 -27.08
C ARG A 11 0.57 -2.25 -26.07
N ALA A 12 0.05 -3.49 -26.15
CA ALA A 12 -0.92 -3.99 -25.19
C ALA A 12 -0.29 -4.12 -23.80
N GLU A 13 0.93 -4.64 -23.73
CA GLU A 13 1.71 -4.75 -22.51
C GLU A 13 2.02 -3.37 -21.91
N GLN A 14 2.53 -2.44 -22.74
CA GLN A 14 2.77 -1.05 -22.32
C GLN A 14 1.51 -0.40 -21.72
N LYS A 15 0.35 -0.59 -22.35
CA LYS A 15 -0.92 -0.05 -21.86
C LYS A 15 -1.31 -0.66 -20.51
N THR A 16 -1.03 -1.95 -20.30
CA THR A 16 -1.29 -2.63 -19.03
C THR A 16 -0.40 -2.08 -17.93
N PHE A 17 0.90 -1.95 -18.18
CA PHE A 17 1.81 -1.37 -17.19
C PHE A 17 1.54 0.11 -16.92
N ALA A 18 1.15 0.89 -17.92
CA ALA A 18 0.76 2.29 -17.71
C ALA A 18 -0.46 2.39 -16.77
N LYS A 19 -1.49 1.55 -16.95
CA LYS A 19 -2.64 1.51 -16.04
C LYS A 19 -2.26 1.09 -14.62
N LEU A 20 -1.35 0.14 -14.48
CA LEU A 20 -0.83 -0.26 -13.17
C LEU A 20 -0.06 0.89 -12.51
N ALA A 21 0.82 1.57 -13.25
CA ALA A 21 1.55 2.72 -12.74
C ALA A 21 0.60 3.82 -12.27
N ASP A 22 -0.43 4.14 -13.05
CA ASP A 22 -1.47 5.11 -12.67
C ASP A 22 -2.20 4.73 -11.38
N ALA A 23 -2.50 3.43 -11.19
CA ALA A 23 -3.16 2.93 -9.98
C ALA A 23 -2.24 2.97 -8.76
N PHE A 24 -0.96 2.60 -8.93
CA PHE A 24 -0.03 2.48 -7.81
C PHE A 24 0.63 3.81 -7.41
N THR A 25 0.72 4.79 -8.30
CA THR A 25 1.32 6.10 -8.00
C THR A 25 0.66 6.79 -6.80
N PRO A 26 -0.67 6.99 -6.75
CA PRO A 26 -1.31 7.61 -5.60
C PRO A 26 -1.22 6.75 -4.34
N LEU A 27 -1.26 5.42 -4.48
CA LEU A 27 -1.13 4.49 -3.36
C LEU A 27 0.28 4.58 -2.75
N GLY A 28 1.32 4.50 -3.58
CA GLY A 28 2.71 4.56 -3.14
C GLY A 28 3.06 5.92 -2.52
N LYS A 29 2.63 7.03 -3.15
CA LYS A 29 2.87 8.37 -2.60
C LYS A 29 2.11 8.58 -1.30
N GLY A 30 0.83 8.24 -1.24
CA GLY A 30 0.01 8.41 -0.04
C GLY A 30 0.53 7.62 1.14
N MET A 31 0.67 6.31 0.98
CA MET A 31 1.10 5.42 2.06
C MET A 31 2.58 5.60 2.42
N GLY A 32 3.46 5.77 1.42
CA GLY A 32 4.88 5.99 1.67
C GLY A 32 5.14 7.24 2.51
N SER A 33 4.43 8.34 2.24
CA SER A 33 4.56 9.56 3.06
C SER A 33 3.99 9.40 4.48
N GLU A 34 2.88 8.71 4.66
CA GLU A 34 2.31 8.44 5.99
C GLU A 34 3.24 7.53 6.81
N PHE A 35 3.76 6.45 6.22
CA PHE A 35 4.73 5.57 6.89
C PHE A 35 6.03 6.29 7.22
N ALA A 36 6.54 7.15 6.34
CA ALA A 36 7.73 7.94 6.63
C ALA A 36 7.54 8.83 7.86
N ASN A 37 6.39 9.49 7.98
CA ASN A 37 6.04 10.31 9.14
C ASN A 37 5.90 9.47 10.42
N GLN A 38 5.22 8.32 10.35
CA GLN A 38 5.04 7.44 11.50
C GLN A 38 6.38 6.86 11.96
N ASN A 39 7.20 6.36 11.04
CA ASN A 39 8.52 5.81 11.38
C ASN A 39 9.44 6.87 12.00
N ALA A 40 9.39 8.10 11.51
CA ALA A 40 10.17 9.20 12.08
C ALA A 40 9.69 9.58 13.49
N TYR A 41 8.36 9.56 13.71
CA TYR A 41 7.76 9.73 15.04
C TYR A 41 8.22 8.63 16.00
N ASP A 42 8.12 7.38 15.60
CA ASP A 42 8.51 6.22 16.40
C ASP A 42 10.03 6.23 16.69
N CYS A 43 10.84 6.69 15.74
CA CYS A 43 12.28 6.88 15.92
C CYS A 43 12.59 7.83 17.10
N ILE A 44 11.90 8.99 17.18
CA ILE A 44 12.04 9.89 18.33
C ILE A 44 11.62 9.19 19.62
N GLN A 45 10.51 8.46 19.59
CA GLN A 45 9.98 7.77 20.76
C GLN A 45 10.97 6.71 21.30
N ILE A 46 11.60 5.95 20.42
CA ILE A 46 12.61 4.94 20.78
C ILE A 46 13.86 5.58 21.40
N HIS A 47 14.28 6.74 20.89
CA HIS A 47 15.42 7.50 21.43
C HIS A 47 15.10 8.23 22.74
N GLY A 48 13.81 8.32 23.12
CA GLY A 48 13.38 9.06 24.29
C GLY A 48 13.74 10.55 24.23
N GLY A 49 14.12 11.14 25.36
CA GLY A 49 14.48 12.57 25.41
C GLY A 49 15.62 12.95 24.46
N SER A 50 16.56 12.07 24.22
CA SER A 50 17.66 12.28 23.26
C SER A 50 17.16 12.45 21.82
N GLY A 51 16.10 11.75 21.43
CA GLY A 51 15.53 11.86 20.08
C GLY A 51 14.91 13.23 19.78
N PHE A 52 14.53 13.97 20.83
CA PHE A 52 14.01 15.33 20.71
C PHE A 52 15.13 16.37 20.53
N MET A 53 16.34 16.07 20.97
CA MET A 53 17.47 16.99 20.96
C MET A 53 18.13 17.08 19.58
N LYS A 54 18.62 18.29 19.23
CA LYS A 54 19.27 18.55 17.92
C LYS A 54 20.63 17.84 17.74
N ASP A 55 21.18 17.29 18.82
CA ASP A 55 22.40 16.49 18.79
C ASP A 55 22.23 15.15 18.02
N TYR A 56 20.98 14.72 17.82
CA TYR A 56 20.62 13.50 17.11
C TYR A 56 19.83 13.81 15.84
N ALA A 57 19.94 12.95 14.84
CA ALA A 57 19.29 13.16 13.55
C ALA A 57 17.76 13.01 13.57
N CYS A 58 17.20 12.37 14.61
CA CYS A 58 15.78 11.98 14.68
C CYS A 58 14.83 13.18 14.56
N GLU A 59 15.12 14.30 15.24
CA GLU A 59 14.26 15.50 15.20
C GLU A 59 14.20 16.11 13.80
N ARG A 60 15.35 16.13 13.10
CA ARG A 60 15.45 16.65 11.74
C ARG A 60 14.72 15.73 10.75
N ILE A 61 14.93 14.42 10.88
CA ILE A 61 14.23 13.44 10.02
C ILE A 61 12.72 13.56 10.19
N TYR A 62 12.23 13.71 11.42
CA TYR A 62 10.79 13.88 11.68
C TYR A 62 10.24 15.18 11.06
N ARG A 63 10.92 16.29 11.23
CA ARG A 63 10.54 17.57 10.61
C ARG A 63 10.57 17.50 9.09
N ASP A 64 11.61 16.91 8.51
CA ASP A 64 11.77 16.81 7.06
C ASP A 64 10.77 15.82 6.44
N SER A 65 10.41 14.73 7.14
CA SER A 65 9.40 13.79 6.68
C SER A 65 8.00 14.43 6.61
N ARG A 66 7.70 15.42 7.45
CA ARG A 66 6.36 16.03 7.52
C ARG A 66 5.91 16.66 6.21
N ILE A 67 6.81 17.25 5.44
CA ILE A 67 6.45 17.86 4.15
C ILE A 67 5.99 16.83 3.12
N THR A 68 6.44 15.58 3.22
CA THR A 68 6.15 14.54 2.23
C THR A 68 4.66 14.22 2.09
N SER A 69 3.86 14.39 3.14
CA SER A 69 2.40 14.20 3.10
C SER A 69 1.62 15.46 2.70
N ILE A 70 2.33 16.56 2.36
CA ILE A 70 1.74 17.85 2.02
C ILE A 70 1.99 18.22 0.56
N TYR A 71 3.26 18.18 0.10
CA TYR A 71 3.65 18.60 -1.24
C TYR A 71 3.30 17.57 -2.31
N GLU A 72 3.28 17.98 -3.59
CA GLU A 72 2.95 17.12 -4.73
C GLU A 72 1.61 16.38 -4.59
N GLY A 73 0.65 17.02 -3.98
CA GLY A 73 -0.66 16.47 -3.62
C GLY A 73 -0.66 15.87 -2.22
N THR A 74 -1.55 16.39 -1.38
CA THR A 74 -1.71 15.93 -0.01
C THR A 74 -2.15 14.47 0.03
N THR A 75 -2.00 13.80 1.18
CA THR A 75 -2.52 12.45 1.40
C THR A 75 -3.99 12.33 0.98
N GLN A 76 -4.82 13.33 1.29
CA GLN A 76 -6.23 13.33 0.86
C GLN A 76 -6.39 13.36 -0.66
N LEU A 77 -5.58 14.13 -1.38
CA LEU A 77 -5.61 14.11 -2.86
C LEU A 77 -5.18 12.76 -3.44
N GLN A 78 -4.24 12.09 -2.79
CA GLN A 78 -3.88 10.71 -3.17
C GLN A 78 -5.03 9.74 -2.95
N VAL A 79 -5.77 9.86 -1.85
CA VAL A 79 -6.98 9.07 -1.59
C VAL A 79 -8.04 9.31 -2.67
N VAL A 80 -8.30 10.57 -3.01
CA VAL A 80 -9.26 10.96 -4.08
C VAL A 80 -8.83 10.39 -5.44
N ALA A 81 -7.54 10.36 -5.73
CA ALA A 81 -7.02 9.74 -6.95
C ALA A 81 -7.11 8.20 -6.93
N ALA A 82 -6.91 7.58 -5.75
CA ALA A 82 -6.86 6.14 -5.58
C ALA A 82 -8.24 5.47 -5.52
N ILE A 83 -9.26 6.15 -4.98
CA ILE A 83 -10.58 5.54 -4.72
C ILE A 83 -11.24 4.98 -6.00
N ARG A 84 -11.00 5.55 -7.16
CA ARG A 84 -11.48 5.02 -8.44
C ARG A 84 -10.96 3.62 -8.76
N TYR A 85 -9.76 3.27 -8.28
CA TYR A 85 -9.17 1.95 -8.48
C TYR A 85 -9.67 0.92 -7.47
N VAL A 86 -10.21 1.38 -6.34
CA VAL A 86 -11.00 0.57 -5.42
C VAL A 86 -12.33 0.19 -6.07
N THR A 87 -13.10 1.19 -6.50
CA THR A 87 -14.46 1.00 -7.05
C THR A 87 -14.49 0.28 -8.39
N THR A 88 -13.44 0.42 -9.21
CA THR A 88 -13.29 -0.33 -10.47
C THR A 88 -12.71 -1.74 -10.28
N GLY A 89 -12.34 -2.12 -9.05
CA GLY A 89 -11.77 -3.42 -8.73
C GLY A 89 -10.30 -3.63 -9.14
N ALA A 90 -9.61 -2.57 -9.59
CA ALA A 90 -8.23 -2.70 -10.07
C ALA A 90 -7.26 -3.19 -8.97
N TYR A 91 -7.40 -2.69 -7.74
CA TYR A 91 -6.59 -3.18 -6.61
C TYR A 91 -6.97 -4.61 -6.23
N LEU A 92 -8.27 -4.95 -6.22
CA LEU A 92 -8.72 -6.31 -5.89
C LEU A 92 -8.19 -7.32 -6.91
N ALA A 93 -8.24 -7.00 -8.21
CA ALA A 93 -7.67 -7.86 -9.25
C ALA A 93 -6.16 -8.11 -9.02
N ARG A 94 -5.42 -7.08 -8.63
CA ARG A 94 -3.99 -7.22 -8.34
C ARG A 94 -3.73 -8.02 -7.06
N ILE A 95 -4.53 -7.85 -6.02
CA ILE A 95 -4.47 -8.67 -4.80
C ILE A 95 -4.69 -10.14 -5.15
N GLN A 96 -5.68 -10.47 -5.97
CA GLN A 96 -5.95 -11.83 -6.41
C GLN A 96 -4.78 -12.46 -7.21
N GLU A 97 -4.08 -11.66 -8.02
CA GLU A 97 -2.84 -12.12 -8.66
C GLU A 97 -1.78 -12.52 -7.62
N TYR A 98 -1.57 -11.69 -6.59
CA TYR A 98 -0.63 -12.01 -5.51
C TYR A 98 -1.04 -13.24 -4.68
N GLU A 99 -2.34 -13.42 -4.43
CA GLU A 99 -2.88 -14.58 -3.71
C GLU A 99 -2.57 -15.92 -4.40
N ASN A 100 -2.43 -15.87 -5.74
CA ASN A 100 -2.12 -17.05 -6.56
C ASN A 100 -0.62 -17.28 -6.75
N MET A 101 0.24 -16.39 -6.27
CA MET A 101 1.68 -16.59 -6.34
C MET A 101 2.12 -17.64 -5.30
N PRO A 102 3.05 -18.53 -5.68
CA PRO A 102 3.59 -19.50 -4.74
C PRO A 102 4.36 -18.79 -3.63
N VAL A 103 4.25 -19.32 -2.42
CA VAL A 103 5.01 -18.88 -1.24
C VAL A 103 5.70 -20.07 -0.59
N ALA A 104 6.74 -19.80 0.21
CA ALA A 104 7.39 -20.83 0.99
C ALA A 104 6.41 -21.45 2.01
N PRO A 105 6.47 -22.76 2.27
CA PRO A 105 5.49 -23.46 3.13
C PRO A 105 5.30 -22.84 4.51
N GLU A 106 6.38 -22.34 5.11
CA GLU A 106 6.37 -21.67 6.42
C GLU A 106 5.61 -20.33 6.42
N LEU A 107 5.38 -19.73 5.25
CA LEU A 107 4.67 -18.47 5.08
C LEU A 107 3.19 -18.63 4.68
N GLU A 108 2.73 -19.88 4.44
CA GLU A 108 1.33 -20.16 4.05
C GLU A 108 0.32 -19.60 5.06
N GLY A 109 0.65 -19.64 6.36
CA GLY A 109 -0.19 -19.08 7.42
C GLY A 109 -0.41 -17.57 7.24
N LEU A 110 0.63 -16.82 6.87
CA LEU A 110 0.55 -15.38 6.59
C LEU A 110 -0.24 -15.12 5.31
N GLN A 111 -0.01 -15.90 4.26
CA GLN A 111 -0.77 -15.78 3.01
C GLN A 111 -2.27 -16.03 3.23
N ASN A 112 -2.64 -17.05 4.00
CA ASN A 112 -4.03 -17.34 4.32
C ASN A 112 -4.70 -16.21 5.13
N ARG A 113 -3.94 -15.56 6.02
CA ARG A 113 -4.42 -14.39 6.74
C ARG A 113 -4.68 -13.22 5.78
N LEU A 114 -3.78 -12.95 4.85
CA LEU A 114 -3.96 -11.91 3.82
C LEU A 114 -5.16 -12.21 2.91
N LYS A 115 -5.39 -13.46 2.51
CA LYS A 115 -6.59 -13.89 1.77
C LYS A 115 -7.88 -13.60 2.54
N SER A 116 -7.88 -13.85 3.87
CA SER A 116 -9.02 -13.51 4.72
C SER A 116 -9.28 -11.99 4.75
N MET A 117 -8.22 -11.18 4.86
CA MET A 117 -8.33 -9.72 4.80
C MET A 117 -8.83 -9.24 3.44
N ALA A 118 -8.33 -9.81 2.34
CA ALA A 118 -8.79 -9.51 0.99
C ALA A 118 -10.28 -9.82 0.78
N SER A 119 -10.76 -10.92 1.36
CA SER A 119 -12.19 -11.27 1.33
C SER A 119 -13.05 -10.24 2.06
N LYS A 120 -12.61 -9.76 3.23
CA LYS A 120 -13.30 -8.69 3.96
C LYS A 120 -13.26 -7.37 3.18
N TYR A 121 -12.10 -7.02 2.62
CA TYR A 121 -11.95 -5.84 1.76
C TYR A 121 -12.93 -5.88 0.59
N ALA A 122 -13.00 -6.99 -0.13
CA ALA A 122 -13.92 -7.18 -1.25
C ALA A 122 -15.39 -7.01 -0.81
N ALA A 123 -15.77 -7.58 0.33
CA ALA A 123 -17.11 -7.43 0.88
C ALA A 123 -17.44 -5.96 1.23
N CYS A 124 -16.51 -5.23 1.85
CA CYS A 124 -16.68 -3.81 2.14
C CYS A 124 -16.83 -2.98 0.85
N VAL A 125 -15.99 -3.22 -0.16
CA VAL A 125 -16.08 -2.52 -1.46
C VAL A 125 -17.44 -2.76 -2.11
N THR A 126 -17.90 -4.01 -2.14
CA THR A 126 -19.20 -4.37 -2.72
C THR A 126 -20.33 -3.65 -2.00
N GLN A 127 -20.36 -3.73 -0.65
CA GLN A 127 -21.41 -3.11 0.16
C GLN A 127 -21.49 -1.60 -0.05
N ILE A 128 -20.35 -0.91 -0.07
CA ILE A 128 -20.30 0.55 -0.24
C ILE A 128 -20.67 0.95 -1.68
N THR A 129 -20.25 0.17 -2.67
CA THR A 129 -20.57 0.44 -4.09
C THR A 129 -22.05 0.21 -4.38
N GLU A 130 -22.66 -0.84 -3.82
CA GLU A 130 -24.07 -1.16 -3.97
C GLU A 130 -25.00 -0.17 -3.28
N ALA A 131 -24.55 0.49 -2.22
CA ALA A 131 -25.30 1.54 -1.53
C ALA A 131 -25.61 2.73 -2.44
N LYS A 132 -24.80 2.97 -3.47
CA LYS A 132 -24.93 4.10 -4.42
C LYS A 132 -25.01 5.47 -3.71
N ASP A 133 -24.39 5.56 -2.58
CA ASP A 133 -24.33 6.74 -1.72
C ASP A 133 -22.92 7.35 -1.82
N GLN A 134 -22.83 8.55 -2.45
CA GLN A 134 -21.55 9.20 -2.67
C GLN A 134 -20.96 9.72 -1.35
N GLU A 135 -21.78 10.19 -0.40
CA GLU A 135 -21.28 10.67 0.89
C GLU A 135 -20.70 9.53 1.71
N LEU A 136 -21.33 8.35 1.68
CA LEU A 136 -20.82 7.14 2.31
C LEU A 136 -19.48 6.70 1.66
N LEU A 137 -19.40 6.72 0.34
CA LEU A 137 -18.16 6.39 -0.38
C LEU A 137 -17.04 7.35 0.00
N ASP A 138 -17.29 8.66 0.01
CA ASP A 138 -16.31 9.68 0.36
C ASP A 138 -15.85 9.54 1.82
N PHE A 139 -16.76 9.24 2.73
CA PHE A 139 -16.45 8.98 4.14
C PHE A 139 -15.56 7.74 4.33
N CYS A 140 -15.82 6.68 3.56
CA CYS A 140 -15.07 5.42 3.65
C CYS A 140 -13.80 5.39 2.79
N ALA A 141 -13.64 6.35 1.86
CA ALA A 141 -12.62 6.30 0.82
C ALA A 141 -11.20 6.07 1.36
N ARG A 142 -10.79 6.82 2.38
CA ARG A 142 -9.46 6.69 2.99
C ARG A 142 -9.24 5.27 3.53
N ARG A 143 -10.18 4.74 4.27
CA ARG A 143 -10.08 3.40 4.88
C ARG A 143 -9.99 2.30 3.82
N LEU A 144 -10.79 2.39 2.75
CA LEU A 144 -10.77 1.43 1.65
C LEU A 144 -9.43 1.46 0.90
N VAL A 145 -8.86 2.64 0.68
CA VAL A 145 -7.54 2.79 0.04
C VAL A 145 -6.44 2.24 0.95
N GLU A 146 -6.47 2.54 2.25
CA GLU A 146 -5.52 2.01 3.23
C GLU A 146 -5.60 0.48 3.33
N MET A 147 -6.81 -0.10 3.38
CA MET A 147 -6.99 -1.57 3.39
C MET A 147 -6.34 -2.21 2.17
N ALA A 148 -6.61 -1.69 0.96
CA ALA A 148 -5.99 -2.19 -0.27
C ALA A 148 -4.46 -2.12 -0.20
N ALA A 149 -3.92 -0.98 0.24
CA ALA A 149 -2.49 -0.76 0.35
C ALA A 149 -1.82 -1.72 1.33
N HIS A 150 -2.39 -1.90 2.52
CA HIS A 150 -1.86 -2.82 3.53
C HIS A 150 -1.87 -4.27 3.06
N ILE A 151 -2.94 -4.72 2.40
CA ILE A 151 -3.04 -6.08 1.86
C ILE A 151 -2.00 -6.29 0.76
N ILE A 152 -1.88 -5.36 -0.18
CA ILE A 152 -0.87 -5.40 -1.25
C ILE A 152 0.53 -5.45 -0.66
N MET A 153 0.85 -4.56 0.29
CA MET A 153 2.16 -4.53 0.94
C MET A 153 2.45 -5.83 1.70
N GLY A 154 1.46 -6.37 2.41
CA GLY A 154 1.57 -7.67 3.08
C GLY A 154 1.94 -8.79 2.11
N HIS A 155 1.28 -8.87 0.96
CA HIS A 155 1.62 -9.85 -0.08
C HIS A 155 3.03 -9.65 -0.64
N LEU A 156 3.45 -8.43 -0.91
CA LEU A 156 4.80 -8.14 -1.39
C LEU A 156 5.86 -8.54 -0.36
N MET A 157 5.65 -8.24 0.92
CA MET A 157 6.56 -8.67 1.99
C MET A 157 6.64 -10.19 2.12
N VAL A 158 5.53 -10.91 2.01
CA VAL A 158 5.51 -12.37 2.00
C VAL A 158 6.25 -12.92 0.78
N GLN A 159 6.12 -12.30 -0.39
CA GLN A 159 6.88 -12.67 -1.59
C GLN A 159 8.39 -12.46 -1.42
N ASP A 160 8.79 -11.37 -0.77
CA ASP A 160 10.21 -11.11 -0.50
C ASP A 160 10.76 -12.07 0.56
N ALA A 161 9.98 -12.39 1.60
CA ALA A 161 10.32 -13.41 2.59
C ALA A 161 10.47 -14.81 1.96
N SER A 162 9.67 -15.13 0.94
CA SER A 162 9.81 -16.39 0.19
C SER A 162 11.11 -16.49 -0.63
N LYS A 163 11.77 -15.35 -0.89
CA LYS A 163 13.05 -15.30 -1.63
C LYS A 163 14.26 -15.25 -0.69
N SER A 164 14.08 -14.76 0.54
CA SER A 164 15.17 -14.61 1.50
C SER A 164 14.63 -14.54 2.93
N ASP A 165 15.19 -15.38 3.80
CA ASP A 165 14.86 -15.43 5.23
C ASP A 165 15.07 -14.08 5.95
N LEU A 166 15.92 -13.22 5.38
CA LEU A 166 16.17 -11.86 5.91
C LEU A 166 14.87 -11.05 6.11
N PHE A 167 13.85 -11.31 5.29
CA PHE A 167 12.58 -10.59 5.32
C PHE A 167 11.47 -11.30 6.11
N SER A 168 11.71 -12.53 6.60
CA SER A 168 10.70 -13.37 7.23
C SER A 168 10.10 -12.75 8.49
N GLU A 169 10.94 -12.26 9.39
CA GLU A 169 10.48 -11.61 10.64
C GLU A 169 9.69 -10.33 10.33
N SER A 170 10.19 -9.50 9.40
CA SER A 170 9.50 -8.27 9.01
C SER A 170 8.14 -8.54 8.39
N ALA A 171 8.03 -9.56 7.53
CA ALA A 171 6.75 -9.97 6.93
C ALA A 171 5.78 -10.47 8.01
N GLN A 172 6.27 -11.30 8.94
CA GLN A 172 5.45 -11.81 10.05
C GLN A 172 4.93 -10.69 10.94
N VAL A 173 5.81 -9.80 11.41
CA VAL A 173 5.43 -8.66 12.25
C VAL A 173 4.42 -7.78 11.53
N TYR A 174 4.67 -7.44 10.27
CA TYR A 174 3.77 -6.58 9.50
C TYR A 174 2.38 -7.21 9.34
N VAL A 175 2.29 -8.44 8.82
CA VAL A 175 1.00 -9.10 8.56
C VAL A 175 0.23 -9.35 9.85
N LEU A 176 0.91 -9.70 10.94
CA LEU A 176 0.25 -9.92 12.24
C LEU A 176 -0.19 -8.61 12.90
N SER A 177 0.46 -7.47 12.61
CA SER A 177 0.03 -6.16 13.12
C SER A 177 -1.24 -5.63 12.46
N LEU A 178 -1.64 -6.15 11.30
CA LEU A 178 -2.85 -5.74 10.56
C LEU A 178 -4.14 -6.29 11.20
N ILE A 179 -4.31 -6.11 12.50
CA ILE A 179 -5.50 -6.62 13.23
C ILE A 179 -6.74 -5.73 13.07
N HIS A 180 -6.56 -4.55 12.51
CA HIS A 180 -7.61 -3.54 12.31
C HIS A 180 -8.32 -3.63 10.94
N ILE A 181 -7.90 -4.57 10.08
CA ILE A 181 -8.50 -4.87 8.78
C ILE A 181 -9.51 -6.01 8.87
#